data_d3bfd56624ca6d629921181ad2144234
#
_entry.id   d3bfd56624ca6d629921181ad2144234
#
_cell.length_a   1.000
_cell.length_b   1.000
_cell.length_c   1.000
_cell.angle_alpha   90.00
_cell.angle_beta   90.00
_cell.angle_gamma   90.00
#
_symmetry.space_group_name_H-M   'P 1'
#
loop_
_entity.id
_entity.type
_entity.pdbx_description
1 polymer ?
#
loop_
_entity_poly.entity_id
_entity_poly.type
_entity_poly.pdbx_seq_one_letter_code
_entity_poly.pdbx_strand_id
1 'polypeptide(L)'
;MSEDILINVTPFETRVAQVEQGSVQELHVERSIQRGHVGNIYLGRVVRVLPGMQSAFIDIGLERAAFIHIADLRENRGERSQGLTPTPIEKLLFEGQTIMVQVVKDPLGTKGARLSTQISMAGRMLVYLPHDPHIGISQKIDDESERIQLRERLQALMPAEEKGGFIVRTQAEGANDEELTADLEYLRKLWTSVQAAARTQPAPALLHQDLTLAQRVLRDMVGPSTGTILVDSRTTSAAMLEWARIYTPSVVGRIQHYSGERPLFDTANVDDEIARALSRRVDLKSGGYLIIDQTEALTTVDVNTGGFVGGRNFDDTIFKTNLEAAQAIARQLRLRNLGGIVILDFIDMEEQEHRETVLAELKKALSRDRTRMTVNGFTQLGLVEMTRKRTRDSLAHQLCEPCPMCAARGNVRTPRTVCYEILREILREARQFNPKEFRVLASQEVVDLFLEEESQHLAMLGDFVGKRISLEVEGAYSQEQYDIILV
;
A
#
# COMPACT_ATOMS: atom_id res chain seq x y z
N MET A 1 -0.54 -9.69 -24.83
CA MET A 1 -0.49 -10.85 -23.93
C MET A 1 -1.75 -10.82 -23.10
N SER A 2 -2.37 -11.97 -22.83
CA SER A 2 -3.62 -12.03 -22.04
C SER A 2 -3.29 -12.06 -20.57
N GLU A 3 -4.01 -11.25 -19.78
CA GLU A 3 -3.92 -11.17 -18.32
C GLU A 3 -5.20 -11.74 -17.72
N ASP A 4 -5.11 -12.73 -16.88
CA ASP A 4 -6.26 -13.29 -16.19
C ASP A 4 -6.38 -12.69 -14.78
N ILE A 5 -7.60 -12.52 -14.31
CA ILE A 5 -7.88 -12.00 -12.97
C ILE A 5 -8.54 -13.10 -12.16
N LEU A 6 -7.93 -13.46 -11.05
CA LEU A 6 -8.44 -14.45 -10.10
C LEU A 6 -8.98 -13.74 -8.86
N ILE A 7 -10.22 -14.02 -8.49
CA ILE A 7 -10.90 -13.42 -7.33
C ILE A 7 -11.30 -14.52 -6.38
N ASN A 8 -10.62 -14.58 -5.25
CA ASN A 8 -10.90 -15.48 -4.15
C ASN A 8 -11.68 -14.74 -3.07
N VAL A 9 -12.84 -15.25 -2.71
CA VAL A 9 -13.78 -14.61 -1.78
C VAL A 9 -14.11 -15.53 -0.62
N THR A 10 -13.81 -15.05 0.57
CA THR A 10 -14.24 -15.69 1.83
C THR A 10 -15.12 -14.73 2.63
N PRO A 11 -15.85 -15.19 3.68
CA PRO A 11 -16.65 -14.29 4.52
C PRO A 11 -15.87 -13.16 5.20
N PHE A 12 -14.58 -13.34 5.39
CA PHE A 12 -13.72 -12.43 6.13
C PHE A 12 -12.69 -11.69 5.26
N GLU A 13 -12.43 -12.16 4.03
CA GLU A 13 -11.41 -11.58 3.15
C GLU A 13 -11.76 -11.79 1.68
N THR A 14 -11.50 -10.78 0.86
CA THR A 14 -11.50 -10.88 -0.61
C THR A 14 -10.09 -10.63 -1.11
N ARG A 15 -9.55 -11.56 -1.91
CA ARG A 15 -8.23 -11.45 -2.52
C ARG A 15 -8.35 -11.46 -4.04
N VAL A 16 -7.57 -10.61 -4.70
CA VAL A 16 -7.54 -10.51 -6.16
C VAL A 16 -6.12 -10.60 -6.65
N ALA A 17 -5.85 -11.54 -7.53
CA ALA A 17 -4.56 -11.70 -8.18
C ALA A 17 -4.70 -11.47 -9.69
N GLN A 18 -3.86 -10.62 -10.26
CA GLN A 18 -3.69 -10.46 -11.71
C GLN A 18 -2.54 -11.36 -12.15
N VAL A 19 -2.80 -12.27 -13.09
CA VAL A 19 -1.86 -13.29 -13.53
C VAL A 19 -1.57 -13.11 -15.02
N GLU A 20 -0.30 -13.01 -15.39
CA GLU A 20 0.17 -12.96 -16.77
C GLU A 20 1.14 -14.12 -16.99
N GLN A 21 0.87 -14.98 -17.98
CA GLN A 21 1.71 -16.15 -18.29
C GLN A 21 2.03 -17.06 -17.08
N GLY A 22 1.03 -17.28 -16.21
CA GLY A 22 1.18 -18.08 -15.01
C GLY A 22 1.96 -17.42 -13.86
N SER A 23 2.33 -16.13 -13.98
CA SER A 23 3.02 -15.37 -12.94
C SER A 23 2.13 -14.28 -12.39
N VAL A 24 2.02 -14.18 -11.06
CA VAL A 24 1.28 -13.12 -10.39
C VAL A 24 1.99 -11.79 -10.58
N GLN A 25 1.28 -10.81 -11.11
CA GLN A 25 1.79 -9.46 -11.40
C GLN A 25 1.35 -8.43 -10.39
N GLU A 26 0.14 -8.59 -9.86
CA GLU A 26 -0.44 -7.67 -8.91
C GLU A 26 -1.35 -8.44 -7.95
N LEU A 27 -1.35 -8.04 -6.68
CA LEU A 27 -2.17 -8.65 -5.63
C LEU A 27 -2.91 -7.56 -4.86
N HIS A 28 -4.20 -7.78 -4.60
CA HIS A 28 -5.01 -6.97 -3.72
C HIS A 28 -5.65 -7.84 -2.66
N VAL A 29 -5.65 -7.35 -1.43
CA VAL A 29 -6.28 -7.99 -0.28
C VAL A 29 -7.18 -6.98 0.39
N GLU A 30 -8.44 -7.36 0.69
CA GLU A 30 -9.39 -6.55 1.43
C GLU A 30 -10.05 -7.42 2.49
N ARG A 31 -9.79 -7.13 3.75
CA ARG A 31 -10.41 -7.82 4.90
C ARG A 31 -11.71 -7.14 5.27
N SER A 32 -12.75 -7.92 5.55
CA SER A 32 -14.09 -7.40 5.88
C SER A 32 -14.06 -6.46 7.09
N ILE A 33 -13.23 -6.77 8.11
CA ILE A 33 -13.07 -5.97 9.33
C ILE A 33 -12.27 -4.68 9.07
N GLN A 34 -11.38 -4.70 8.08
CA GLN A 34 -10.47 -3.59 7.73
C GLN A 34 -10.89 -2.88 6.44
N ARG A 35 -12.14 -3.07 6.01
CA ARG A 35 -12.65 -2.35 4.85
C ARG A 35 -12.59 -0.86 5.14
N GLY A 36 -11.77 -0.14 4.36
CA GLY A 36 -11.60 1.29 4.48
C GLY A 36 -12.88 2.06 4.20
N HIS A 37 -12.92 3.29 4.66
CA HIS A 37 -14.02 4.23 4.46
C HIS A 37 -13.72 5.23 3.34
N VAL A 38 -12.51 5.23 2.78
CA VAL A 38 -12.11 6.14 1.69
C VAL A 38 -13.08 6.02 0.52
N GLY A 39 -13.57 7.17 0.05
CA GLY A 39 -14.59 7.23 -1.00
C GLY A 39 -16.03 7.27 -0.48
N ASN A 40 -16.30 6.74 0.71
CA ASN A 40 -17.63 6.78 1.32
C ASN A 40 -18.09 8.22 1.56
N ILE A 41 -19.37 8.48 1.32
CA ILE A 41 -20.01 9.77 1.55
C ILE A 41 -20.96 9.65 2.72
N TYR A 42 -20.83 10.54 3.67
CA TYR A 42 -21.63 10.59 4.90
C TYR A 42 -22.36 11.91 5.02
N LEU A 43 -23.50 11.87 5.68
CA LEU A 43 -24.12 13.04 6.29
C LEU A 43 -23.60 13.10 7.73
N GLY A 44 -22.67 14.00 8.01
CA GLY A 44 -22.05 14.14 9.33
C GLY A 44 -22.63 15.27 10.15
N ARG A 45 -22.37 15.26 11.46
CA ARG A 45 -22.71 16.34 12.38
C ARG A 45 -21.44 16.94 12.96
N VAL A 46 -21.29 18.26 12.88
CA VAL A 46 -20.15 18.98 13.49
C VAL A 46 -20.24 18.85 15.01
N VAL A 47 -19.24 18.24 15.62
CA VAL A 47 -19.14 18.04 17.08
C VAL A 47 -18.42 19.19 17.74
N ARG A 48 -17.32 19.65 17.10
CA ARG A 48 -16.49 20.73 17.66
C ARG A 48 -15.72 21.45 16.57
N VAL A 49 -15.66 22.77 16.66
CA VAL A 49 -14.83 23.63 15.81
C VAL A 49 -13.59 24.06 16.59
N LEU A 50 -12.42 24.03 15.96
CA LEU A 50 -11.12 24.38 16.53
C LEU A 50 -10.50 25.54 15.72
N PRO A 51 -10.82 26.80 16.00
CA PRO A 51 -10.33 27.94 15.23
C PRO A 51 -8.79 28.03 15.19
N GLY A 52 -8.13 27.77 16.32
CA GLY A 52 -6.66 27.80 16.39
C GLY A 52 -5.94 26.82 15.49
N MET A 53 -6.61 25.72 15.10
CA MET A 53 -6.08 24.71 14.16
C MET A 53 -6.75 24.80 12.78
N GLN A 54 -7.65 25.73 12.58
CA GLN A 54 -8.45 25.87 11.37
C GLN A 54 -9.09 24.54 10.92
N SER A 55 -9.70 23.83 11.88
CA SER A 55 -10.18 22.47 11.72
C SER A 55 -11.45 22.21 12.51
N ALA A 56 -12.19 21.15 12.18
CA ALA A 56 -13.35 20.71 12.93
C ALA A 56 -13.40 19.20 13.07
N PHE A 57 -14.00 18.72 14.15
CA PHE A 57 -14.37 17.32 14.34
C PHE A 57 -15.82 17.11 13.93
N ILE A 58 -16.06 16.04 13.17
CA ILE A 58 -17.36 15.68 12.61
C ILE A 58 -17.68 14.24 12.99
N ASP A 59 -18.83 14.04 13.58
CA ASP A 59 -19.41 12.71 13.81
C ASP A 59 -20.02 12.21 12.50
N ILE A 60 -19.54 11.08 11.99
CA ILE A 60 -20.03 10.39 10.80
C ILE A 60 -20.58 9.01 11.13
N GLY A 61 -20.79 8.69 12.42
CA GLY A 61 -21.27 7.39 12.89
C GLY A 61 -20.20 6.32 13.04
N LEU A 62 -18.92 6.69 13.00
CA LEU A 62 -17.82 5.80 13.33
C LEU A 62 -17.45 5.91 14.81
N GLU A 63 -16.71 4.91 15.32
CA GLU A 63 -16.25 4.87 16.71
C GLU A 63 -15.53 6.16 17.15
N ARG A 64 -14.82 6.81 16.22
CA ARG A 64 -14.09 8.07 16.47
C ARG A 64 -14.58 9.17 15.55
N ALA A 65 -14.70 10.38 16.10
CA ALA A 65 -15.00 11.55 15.31
C ALA A 65 -13.95 11.78 14.22
N ALA A 66 -14.42 12.06 13.03
CA ALA A 66 -13.58 12.33 11.88
C ALA A 66 -13.13 13.81 11.86
N PHE A 67 -12.11 14.11 11.09
CA PHE A 67 -11.45 15.42 11.09
C PHE A 67 -11.54 16.06 9.70
N ILE A 68 -11.89 17.36 9.67
CA ILE A 68 -11.84 18.16 8.46
C ILE A 68 -10.98 19.41 8.71
N HIS A 69 -10.12 19.74 7.74
CA HIS A 69 -9.32 20.96 7.77
C HIS A 69 -9.92 21.99 6.81
N ILE A 70 -9.73 23.28 7.08
CA ILE A 70 -10.22 24.40 6.26
C ILE A 70 -9.85 24.26 4.77
N ALA A 71 -8.71 23.65 4.46
CA ALA A 71 -8.27 23.41 3.08
C ALA A 71 -9.12 22.39 2.33
N ASP A 72 -9.83 21.53 3.06
CA ASP A 72 -10.67 20.46 2.52
C ASP A 72 -12.15 20.92 2.39
N LEU A 73 -12.44 22.16 2.79
CA LEU A 73 -13.74 22.80 2.58
C LEU A 73 -13.84 23.40 1.19
N ARG A 74 -14.98 23.20 0.55
CA ARG A 74 -15.26 23.66 -0.81
C ARG A 74 -15.15 25.17 -0.95
N GLU A 75 -15.68 25.90 0.01
CA GLU A 75 -15.80 27.35 0.04
C GLU A 75 -14.43 28.05 -0.11
N ASN A 76 -13.37 27.45 0.39
CA ASN A 76 -12.03 28.02 0.37
C ASN A 76 -11.16 27.64 -0.85
N ARG A 77 -11.67 26.78 -1.73
CA ARG A 77 -10.89 26.38 -2.93
C ARG A 77 -10.79 27.51 -3.97
N GLY A 78 -11.90 28.21 -4.20
CA GLY A 78 -11.95 29.34 -5.12
C GLY A 78 -11.13 30.54 -4.65
N GLU A 79 -11.14 30.84 -3.37
CA GLU A 79 -10.39 31.94 -2.76
C GLU A 79 -8.87 31.73 -2.86
N ARG A 80 -8.38 30.50 -2.67
CA ARG A 80 -6.94 30.17 -2.81
C ARG A 80 -6.44 30.30 -4.24
N SER A 81 -7.24 29.91 -5.23
CA SER A 81 -6.86 30.03 -6.66
C SER A 81 -6.79 31.49 -7.11
N GLN A 82 -7.45 32.41 -6.41
CA GLN A 82 -7.45 33.85 -6.66
C GLN A 82 -6.49 34.64 -5.76
N GLY A 83 -5.70 33.94 -4.90
CA GLY A 83 -4.76 34.61 -3.97
C GLY A 83 -5.41 35.34 -2.81
N LEU A 84 -6.71 35.09 -2.56
CA LEU A 84 -7.46 35.68 -1.42
C LEU A 84 -7.15 34.92 -0.12
N THR A 85 -7.25 35.63 1.01
CA THR A 85 -7.14 35.02 2.33
C THR A 85 -8.34 34.10 2.59
N PRO A 86 -8.11 32.81 2.95
CA PRO A 86 -9.20 31.86 3.22
C PRO A 86 -10.14 32.38 4.33
N THR A 87 -11.44 32.21 4.12
CA THR A 87 -12.44 32.51 5.17
C THR A 87 -12.21 31.60 6.38
N PRO A 88 -12.05 32.12 7.61
CA PRO A 88 -11.78 31.30 8.80
C PRO A 88 -12.87 30.25 9.06
N ILE A 89 -12.47 29.08 9.61
CA ILE A 89 -13.36 27.91 9.74
C ILE A 89 -14.57 28.19 10.63
N GLU A 90 -14.44 29.02 11.66
CA GLU A 90 -15.51 29.41 12.55
C GLU A 90 -16.63 30.29 11.93
N LYS A 91 -16.37 30.80 10.72
CA LYS A 91 -17.38 31.47 9.89
C LYS A 91 -18.10 30.52 8.95
N LEU A 92 -17.54 29.33 8.70
CA LEU A 92 -18.06 28.34 7.77
C LEU A 92 -18.78 27.19 8.47
N LEU A 93 -18.32 26.80 9.66
CA LEU A 93 -18.85 25.69 10.43
C LEU A 93 -19.19 26.09 11.86
N PHE A 94 -20.30 25.53 12.38
CA PHE A 94 -20.70 25.68 13.77
C PHE A 94 -21.13 24.34 14.37
N GLU A 95 -21.02 24.20 15.69
CA GLU A 95 -21.37 22.98 16.41
C GLU A 95 -22.84 22.61 16.21
N GLY A 96 -23.13 21.33 15.98
CA GLY A 96 -24.47 20.82 15.67
C GLY A 96 -24.88 20.90 14.20
N GLN A 97 -24.13 21.60 13.36
CA GLN A 97 -24.40 21.71 11.93
C GLN A 97 -24.30 20.35 11.25
N THR A 98 -25.27 20.09 10.36
CA THR A 98 -25.22 18.90 9.48
C THR A 98 -24.51 19.23 8.17
N ILE A 99 -23.58 18.40 7.77
CA ILE A 99 -22.75 18.60 6.58
C ILE A 99 -22.50 17.30 5.83
N MET A 100 -22.58 17.34 4.50
CA MET A 100 -22.22 16.21 3.65
C MET A 100 -20.71 16.20 3.44
N VAL A 101 -20.07 15.06 3.73
CA VAL A 101 -18.63 14.89 3.69
C VAL A 101 -18.23 13.55 3.06
N GLN A 102 -17.07 13.54 2.41
CA GLN A 102 -16.45 12.32 1.87
C GLN A 102 -15.17 12.02 2.63
N VAL A 103 -14.93 10.74 2.93
CA VAL A 103 -13.69 10.27 3.53
C VAL A 103 -12.58 10.27 2.47
N VAL A 104 -11.49 10.99 2.72
CA VAL A 104 -10.32 11.06 1.84
C VAL A 104 -9.12 10.29 2.37
N LYS A 105 -9.10 10.00 3.69
CA LYS A 105 -8.13 9.08 4.31
C LYS A 105 -8.80 8.34 5.45
N ASP A 106 -8.48 7.05 5.57
CA ASP A 106 -8.94 6.20 6.66
C ASP A 106 -8.38 6.65 8.02
N PRO A 107 -9.04 6.27 9.12
CA PRO A 107 -8.47 6.41 10.45
C PRO A 107 -7.11 5.72 10.53
N LEU A 108 -6.13 6.35 11.19
CA LEU A 108 -4.81 5.78 11.38
C LEU A 108 -4.35 5.94 12.84
N GLY A 109 -4.12 4.83 13.52
CA GLY A 109 -3.71 4.82 14.92
C GLY A 109 -4.73 5.55 15.80
N THR A 110 -4.32 6.65 16.44
CA THR A 110 -5.17 7.47 17.30
C THR A 110 -5.96 8.56 16.55
N LYS A 111 -5.71 8.75 15.24
CA LYS A 111 -6.32 9.81 14.43
C LYS A 111 -7.60 9.32 13.78
N GLY A 112 -8.69 10.12 13.84
CA GLY A 112 -9.92 9.88 13.10
C GLY A 112 -9.74 10.03 11.57
N ALA A 113 -10.75 9.58 10.81
CA ALA A 113 -10.77 9.72 9.35
C ALA A 113 -10.63 11.19 8.92
N ARG A 114 -9.92 11.44 7.81
CA ARG A 114 -9.86 12.77 7.21
C ARG A 114 -11.00 12.94 6.20
N LEU A 115 -11.69 14.06 6.31
CA LEU A 115 -12.85 14.38 5.50
C LEU A 115 -12.59 15.52 4.52
N SER A 116 -13.44 15.60 3.49
CA SER A 116 -13.55 16.74 2.58
C SER A 116 -15.00 16.99 2.21
N THR A 117 -15.37 18.25 2.00
CA THR A 117 -16.66 18.62 1.37
C THR A 117 -16.58 18.66 -0.15
N GLN A 118 -15.38 18.48 -0.70
CA GLN A 118 -15.15 18.34 -2.13
C GLN A 118 -15.44 16.90 -2.55
N ILE A 119 -16.72 16.62 -2.81
CA ILE A 119 -17.15 15.27 -3.19
C ILE A 119 -16.69 14.96 -4.61
N SER A 120 -16.13 13.77 -4.78
CA SER A 120 -15.74 13.23 -6.06
C SER A 120 -16.22 11.78 -6.19
N MET A 121 -16.86 11.45 -7.30
CA MET A 121 -17.43 10.12 -7.53
C MET A 121 -16.77 9.50 -8.75
N ALA A 122 -16.06 8.39 -8.56
CA ALA A 122 -15.31 7.74 -9.61
C ALA A 122 -16.17 6.71 -10.36
N GLY A 123 -16.42 6.97 -11.64
CA GLY A 123 -16.85 6.00 -12.63
C GLY A 123 -15.66 5.24 -13.24
N ARG A 124 -15.89 4.55 -14.33
CA ARG A 124 -14.84 3.85 -15.08
C ARG A 124 -13.97 4.83 -15.88
N MET A 125 -14.58 5.70 -16.66
CA MET A 125 -13.93 6.62 -17.60
C MET A 125 -13.88 8.04 -17.08
N LEU A 126 -14.79 8.40 -16.18
CA LEU A 126 -14.98 9.73 -15.64
C LEU A 126 -14.90 9.76 -14.12
N VAL A 127 -14.50 10.91 -13.57
CA VAL A 127 -14.74 11.25 -12.16
C VAL A 127 -15.66 12.44 -12.15
N TYR A 128 -16.81 12.32 -11.51
CA TYR A 128 -17.78 13.40 -11.38
C TYR A 128 -17.47 14.28 -10.17
N LEU A 129 -17.50 15.58 -10.37
CA LEU A 129 -17.30 16.61 -9.37
C LEU A 129 -18.59 17.43 -9.23
N PRO A 130 -19.53 17.05 -8.35
CA PRO A 130 -20.87 17.68 -8.32
C PRO A 130 -20.87 19.17 -8.02
N HIS A 131 -19.81 19.65 -7.38
CA HIS A 131 -19.69 21.03 -6.89
C HIS A 131 -18.59 21.85 -7.55
N ASP A 132 -17.91 21.32 -8.54
CA ASP A 132 -16.83 21.99 -9.26
C ASP A 132 -17.07 21.85 -10.76
N PRO A 133 -17.34 22.94 -11.51
CA PRO A 133 -17.65 22.86 -12.95
C PRO A 133 -16.42 22.57 -13.83
N HIS A 134 -15.27 22.28 -13.22
CA HIS A 134 -14.01 22.05 -13.93
C HIS A 134 -14.06 20.77 -14.76
N ILE A 135 -13.63 20.88 -16.05
CA ILE A 135 -13.39 19.72 -16.90
C ILE A 135 -11.88 19.49 -16.99
N GLY A 136 -11.43 18.43 -16.31
CA GLY A 136 -10.04 18.00 -16.30
C GLY A 136 -9.81 16.79 -17.19
N ILE A 137 -8.58 16.61 -17.64
CA ILE A 137 -8.12 15.39 -18.34
C ILE A 137 -6.97 14.79 -17.52
N SER A 138 -6.93 13.47 -17.40
CA SER A 138 -5.84 12.77 -16.71
C SER A 138 -4.48 13.18 -17.28
N GLN A 139 -3.54 13.50 -16.41
CA GLN A 139 -2.16 13.81 -16.80
C GLN A 139 -1.38 12.59 -17.36
N LYS A 140 -1.99 11.42 -17.34
CA LYS A 140 -1.42 10.18 -17.90
C LYS A 140 -1.78 9.96 -19.36
N ILE A 141 -2.69 10.75 -19.91
CA ILE A 141 -2.97 10.78 -21.35
C ILE A 141 -1.93 11.75 -21.95
N ASP A 142 -0.90 11.19 -22.58
CA ASP A 142 0.26 11.96 -23.03
C ASP A 142 0.00 12.67 -24.37
N ASP A 143 -0.89 12.15 -25.22
CA ASP A 143 -1.24 12.75 -26.50
C ASP A 143 -2.13 13.99 -26.32
N GLU A 144 -1.57 15.15 -26.63
CA GLU A 144 -2.27 16.44 -26.49
C GLU A 144 -3.46 16.54 -27.47
N SER A 145 -3.39 15.93 -28.65
CA SER A 145 -4.51 15.91 -29.61
C SER A 145 -5.69 15.09 -29.06
N GLU A 146 -5.41 13.95 -28.47
CA GLU A 146 -6.43 13.11 -27.82
C GLU A 146 -7.05 13.79 -26.59
N ARG A 147 -6.24 14.51 -25.80
CA ARG A 147 -6.73 15.31 -24.66
C ARG A 147 -7.73 16.38 -25.10
N ILE A 148 -7.44 17.07 -26.18
CA ILE A 148 -8.34 18.10 -26.73
C ILE A 148 -9.63 17.46 -27.22
N GLN A 149 -9.55 16.39 -28.01
CA GLN A 149 -10.70 15.64 -28.50
C GLN A 149 -11.59 15.12 -27.40
N LEU A 150 -11.01 14.47 -26.37
CA LEU A 150 -11.77 13.96 -25.22
C LEU A 150 -12.48 15.08 -24.46
N ARG A 151 -11.86 16.26 -24.34
CA ARG A 151 -12.48 17.41 -23.71
C ARG A 151 -13.67 17.93 -24.51
N GLU A 152 -13.50 18.11 -25.81
CA GLU A 152 -14.56 18.58 -26.70
C GLU A 152 -15.73 17.60 -26.77
N ARG A 153 -15.45 16.30 -26.88
CA ARG A 153 -16.46 15.24 -26.86
C ARG A 153 -17.24 15.25 -25.56
N LEU A 154 -16.54 15.30 -24.41
CA LEU A 154 -17.21 15.34 -23.12
C LEU A 154 -18.09 16.59 -22.97
N GLN A 155 -17.61 17.75 -23.42
CA GLN A 155 -18.41 18.98 -23.41
C GLN A 155 -19.67 18.88 -24.27
N ALA A 156 -19.58 18.22 -25.42
CA ALA A 156 -20.73 18.00 -26.29
C ALA A 156 -21.77 17.00 -25.71
N LEU A 157 -21.30 16.01 -24.93
CA LEU A 157 -22.13 15.00 -24.29
C LEU A 157 -22.76 15.50 -22.98
N MET A 158 -22.19 16.54 -22.36
CA MET A 158 -22.74 17.08 -21.12
C MET A 158 -24.05 17.83 -21.37
N PRO A 159 -25.09 17.59 -20.55
CA PRO A 159 -26.32 18.37 -20.60
C PRO A 159 -26.05 19.85 -20.27
N ALA A 160 -26.76 20.75 -20.96
CA ALA A 160 -26.61 22.20 -20.76
C ALA A 160 -26.92 22.68 -19.32
N GLU A 161 -27.69 21.89 -18.57
CA GLU A 161 -28.08 22.17 -17.16
C GLU A 161 -27.11 21.63 -16.14
N GLU A 162 -26.03 20.94 -16.57
CA GLU A 162 -25.07 20.34 -15.64
C GLU A 162 -24.24 21.40 -14.92
N LYS A 163 -24.30 21.37 -13.60
CA LYS A 163 -23.56 22.30 -12.72
C LYS A 163 -22.22 21.74 -12.24
N GLY A 164 -22.06 20.43 -12.29
CA GLY A 164 -20.84 19.74 -11.92
C GLY A 164 -19.88 19.62 -13.09
N GLY A 165 -18.63 19.28 -12.79
CA GLY A 165 -17.61 19.00 -13.79
C GLY A 165 -17.17 17.56 -13.78
N PHE A 166 -16.24 17.23 -14.66
CA PHE A 166 -15.74 15.88 -14.81
C PHE A 166 -14.23 15.87 -15.01
N ILE A 167 -13.58 14.81 -14.53
CA ILE A 167 -12.20 14.51 -14.86
C ILE A 167 -12.19 13.24 -15.70
N VAL A 168 -11.67 13.32 -16.92
CA VAL A 168 -11.49 12.17 -17.81
C VAL A 168 -10.32 11.34 -17.30
N ARG A 169 -10.56 10.04 -17.11
CA ARG A 169 -9.55 9.05 -16.66
C ARG A 169 -8.86 8.41 -17.87
N THR A 170 -7.72 7.79 -17.65
CA THR A 170 -6.98 7.04 -18.68
C THR A 170 -7.78 5.91 -19.32
N GLN A 171 -8.77 5.34 -18.62
CA GLN A 171 -9.66 4.33 -19.18
C GLN A 171 -10.59 4.85 -20.30
N ALA A 172 -10.61 6.15 -20.51
CA ALA A 172 -11.38 6.78 -21.60
C ALA A 172 -10.60 6.85 -22.93
N GLU A 173 -9.31 6.52 -22.94
CA GLU A 173 -8.53 6.42 -24.18
C GLU A 173 -9.20 5.39 -25.13
N GLY A 174 -9.48 5.82 -26.36
CA GLY A 174 -10.16 4.99 -27.36
C GLY A 174 -11.63 4.65 -27.05
N ALA A 175 -12.24 5.20 -25.99
CA ALA A 175 -13.65 5.00 -25.69
C ALA A 175 -14.54 5.68 -26.74
N ASN A 176 -15.69 5.07 -27.04
CA ASN A 176 -16.70 5.65 -27.89
C ASN A 176 -17.65 6.58 -27.10
N ASP A 177 -18.49 7.35 -27.79
CA ASP A 177 -19.41 8.32 -27.16
C ASP A 177 -20.52 7.63 -26.34
N GLU A 178 -20.93 6.43 -26.72
CA GLU A 178 -21.92 5.65 -25.99
C GLU A 178 -21.39 5.23 -24.61
N GLU A 179 -20.14 4.80 -24.55
CA GLU A 179 -19.48 4.40 -23.30
C GLU A 179 -19.27 5.61 -22.37
N LEU A 180 -18.86 6.76 -22.91
CA LEU A 180 -18.71 8.00 -22.14
C LEU A 180 -20.06 8.47 -21.60
N THR A 181 -21.11 8.42 -22.43
CA THR A 181 -22.47 8.81 -22.05
C THR A 181 -23.01 7.90 -20.95
N ALA A 182 -22.81 6.58 -21.05
CA ALA A 182 -23.25 5.63 -20.05
C ALA A 182 -22.59 5.90 -18.67
N ASP A 183 -21.28 6.18 -18.65
CA ASP A 183 -20.56 6.50 -17.41
C ASP A 183 -21.02 7.85 -16.81
N LEU A 184 -21.26 8.83 -17.67
CA LEU A 184 -21.80 10.14 -17.29
C LEU A 184 -23.19 10.02 -16.65
N GLU A 185 -24.11 9.32 -17.32
CA GLU A 185 -25.48 9.09 -16.79
C GLU A 185 -25.46 8.32 -15.47
N TYR A 186 -24.60 7.30 -15.36
CA TYR A 186 -24.44 6.56 -14.11
C TYR A 186 -24.04 7.48 -12.97
N LEU A 187 -22.99 8.28 -13.14
CA LEU A 187 -22.49 9.18 -12.11
C LEU A 187 -23.53 10.21 -11.67
N ARG A 188 -24.30 10.73 -12.62
CA ARG A 188 -25.42 11.64 -12.33
C ARG A 188 -26.57 10.98 -11.57
N LYS A 189 -26.96 9.76 -11.95
CA LYS A 189 -27.97 8.96 -11.22
C LYS A 189 -27.50 8.65 -9.80
N LEU A 190 -26.21 8.28 -9.66
CA LEU A 190 -25.61 8.00 -8.36
C LEU A 190 -25.63 9.25 -7.46
N TRP A 191 -25.24 10.41 -8.00
CA TRP A 191 -25.32 11.68 -7.26
C TRP A 191 -26.74 12.05 -6.85
N THR A 192 -27.69 11.86 -7.73
CA THR A 192 -29.11 12.10 -7.43
C THR A 192 -29.59 11.23 -6.27
N SER A 193 -29.18 9.95 -6.23
CA SER A 193 -29.52 9.05 -5.11
C SER A 193 -28.87 9.49 -3.79
N VAL A 194 -27.62 9.95 -3.82
CA VAL A 194 -26.92 10.49 -2.64
C VAL A 194 -27.63 11.73 -2.10
N GLN A 195 -28.05 12.64 -2.99
CA GLN A 195 -28.80 13.84 -2.59
C GLN A 195 -30.18 13.49 -2.00
N ALA A 196 -30.87 12.51 -2.57
CA ALA A 196 -32.16 12.03 -2.05
C ALA A 196 -32.00 11.44 -0.64
N ALA A 197 -30.98 10.59 -0.44
CA ALA A 197 -30.65 10.03 0.87
C ALA A 197 -30.30 11.11 1.90
N ALA A 198 -29.55 12.13 1.51
CA ALA A 198 -29.17 13.24 2.39
C ALA A 198 -30.39 14.08 2.87
N ARG A 199 -31.46 14.11 2.09
CA ARG A 199 -32.71 14.82 2.48
C ARG A 199 -33.60 14.02 3.41
N THR A 200 -33.49 12.69 3.40
CA THR A 200 -34.39 11.80 4.11
C THR A 200 -33.79 11.18 5.37
N GLN A 201 -32.48 11.05 5.43
CA GLN A 201 -31.80 10.41 6.55
C GLN A 201 -31.33 11.43 7.61
N PRO A 202 -31.48 11.14 8.91
CA PRO A 202 -30.93 11.97 9.96
C PRO A 202 -29.40 11.78 10.08
N ALA A 203 -28.65 12.83 10.39
CA ALA A 203 -27.20 12.75 10.66
C ALA A 203 -26.93 12.18 12.08
N PRO A 204 -25.91 11.33 12.27
CA PRO A 204 -24.97 10.84 11.25
C PRO A 204 -25.55 9.69 10.40
N ALA A 205 -25.28 9.67 9.08
CA ALA A 205 -25.74 8.61 8.18
C ALA A 205 -24.76 8.35 7.04
N LEU A 206 -24.62 7.09 6.62
CA LEU A 206 -23.91 6.69 5.41
C LEU A 206 -24.81 6.91 4.18
N LEU A 207 -24.45 7.84 3.31
CA LEU A 207 -25.22 8.17 2.11
C LEU A 207 -24.80 7.34 0.90
N HIS A 208 -23.50 7.04 0.80
CA HIS A 208 -22.93 6.23 -0.28
C HIS A 208 -21.73 5.45 0.23
N GLN A 209 -21.69 4.18 -0.09
CA GLN A 209 -20.56 3.30 0.16
C GLN A 209 -19.79 3.07 -1.15
N ASP A 210 -18.47 3.26 -1.14
CA ASP A 210 -17.65 2.98 -2.32
C ASP A 210 -17.66 1.49 -2.68
N LEU A 211 -17.29 1.19 -3.91
CA LEU A 211 -17.33 -0.14 -4.51
C LEU A 211 -16.53 -1.16 -3.69
N THR A 212 -17.00 -2.41 -3.65
CA THR A 212 -16.25 -3.56 -3.13
C THR A 212 -15.00 -3.80 -3.97
N LEU A 213 -14.01 -4.52 -3.43
CA LEU A 213 -12.80 -4.86 -4.19
C LEU A 213 -13.14 -5.55 -5.52
N ALA A 214 -14.09 -6.49 -5.53
CA ALA A 214 -14.53 -7.17 -6.74
C ALA A 214 -15.13 -6.23 -7.80
N GLN A 215 -15.92 -5.24 -7.39
CA GLN A 215 -16.45 -4.21 -8.28
C GLN A 215 -15.37 -3.23 -8.75
N ARG A 216 -14.43 -2.87 -7.87
CA ARG A 216 -13.26 -2.04 -8.25
C ARG A 216 -12.38 -2.72 -9.29
N VAL A 217 -12.26 -4.05 -9.26
CA VAL A 217 -11.59 -4.81 -10.33
C VAL A 217 -12.22 -4.49 -11.68
N LEU A 218 -13.54 -4.56 -11.79
CA LEU A 218 -14.25 -4.28 -13.05
C LEU A 218 -14.08 -2.84 -13.51
N ARG A 219 -14.07 -1.89 -12.56
CA ARG A 219 -13.91 -0.47 -12.85
C ARG A 219 -12.48 -0.10 -13.25
N ASP A 220 -11.48 -0.60 -12.51
CA ASP A 220 -10.12 -0.06 -12.55
C ASP A 220 -9.10 -1.02 -13.19
N MET A 221 -9.29 -2.34 -13.09
CA MET A 221 -8.27 -3.32 -13.47
C MET A 221 -8.52 -3.95 -14.84
N VAL A 222 -9.77 -4.03 -15.26
CA VAL A 222 -10.10 -4.64 -16.55
C VAL A 222 -9.75 -3.69 -17.71
N GLY A 223 -9.02 -4.22 -18.68
CA GLY A 223 -8.58 -3.51 -19.88
C GLY A 223 -8.68 -4.37 -21.14
N PRO A 224 -8.20 -3.87 -22.28
CA PRO A 224 -8.19 -4.62 -23.55
C PRO A 224 -7.41 -5.93 -23.46
N SER A 225 -6.32 -5.96 -22.67
CA SER A 225 -5.47 -7.13 -22.44
C SER A 225 -6.06 -8.17 -21.49
N THR A 226 -7.13 -7.84 -20.77
CA THR A 226 -7.74 -8.76 -19.80
C THR A 226 -8.41 -9.93 -20.52
N GLY A 227 -8.00 -11.15 -20.20
CA GLY A 227 -8.59 -12.39 -20.66
C GLY A 227 -9.81 -12.78 -19.81
N THR A 228 -9.64 -13.76 -18.94
CA THR A 228 -10.69 -14.29 -18.09
C THR A 228 -10.70 -13.67 -16.70
N ILE A 229 -11.85 -13.47 -16.12
CA ILE A 229 -12.07 -13.08 -14.73
C ILE A 229 -12.74 -14.25 -14.01
N LEU A 230 -11.97 -14.98 -13.22
CA LEU A 230 -12.43 -16.15 -12.47
C LEU A 230 -12.76 -15.76 -11.04
N VAL A 231 -13.96 -16.12 -10.59
CA VAL A 231 -14.48 -15.82 -9.24
C VAL A 231 -14.96 -17.11 -8.59
N ASP A 232 -14.40 -17.47 -7.43
CA ASP A 232 -14.76 -18.72 -6.72
C ASP A 232 -16.04 -18.62 -5.87
N SER A 233 -16.60 -17.42 -5.72
CA SER A 233 -17.87 -17.19 -5.03
C SER A 233 -19.01 -17.00 -6.03
N ARG A 234 -20.03 -17.86 -5.97
CA ARG A 234 -21.21 -17.77 -6.83
C ARG A 234 -22.01 -16.48 -6.64
N THR A 235 -22.15 -16.04 -5.38
CA THR A 235 -22.87 -14.80 -5.05
C THR A 235 -22.13 -13.58 -5.54
N THR A 236 -20.80 -13.52 -5.34
CA THR A 236 -19.96 -12.42 -5.83
C THR A 236 -19.93 -12.40 -7.35
N SER A 237 -19.80 -13.55 -8.02
CA SER A 237 -19.81 -13.64 -9.47
C SER A 237 -21.14 -13.12 -10.05
N ALA A 238 -22.28 -13.49 -9.45
CA ALA A 238 -23.60 -12.99 -9.85
C ALA A 238 -23.72 -11.46 -9.69
N ALA A 239 -23.28 -10.92 -8.54
CA ALA A 239 -23.29 -9.48 -8.29
C ALA A 239 -22.37 -8.72 -9.25
N MET A 240 -21.19 -9.28 -9.58
CA MET A 240 -20.27 -8.71 -10.57
C MET A 240 -20.89 -8.72 -11.98
N LEU A 241 -21.56 -9.79 -12.37
CA LEU A 241 -22.24 -9.88 -13.67
C LEU A 241 -23.38 -8.87 -13.78
N GLU A 242 -24.19 -8.71 -12.74
CA GLU A 242 -25.25 -7.70 -12.69
C GLU A 242 -24.69 -6.29 -12.83
N TRP A 243 -23.65 -5.97 -12.06
CA TRP A 243 -22.96 -4.69 -12.15
C TRP A 243 -22.33 -4.47 -13.55
N ALA A 244 -21.67 -5.50 -14.09
CA ALA A 244 -21.03 -5.41 -15.39
C ALA A 244 -22.01 -5.18 -16.55
N ARG A 245 -23.21 -5.78 -16.49
CA ARG A 245 -24.28 -5.55 -17.50
C ARG A 245 -24.68 -4.09 -17.59
N ILE A 246 -24.62 -3.37 -16.47
CA ILE A 246 -25.03 -1.96 -16.41
C ILE A 246 -23.86 -1.05 -16.82
N TYR A 247 -22.65 -1.33 -16.34
CA TYR A 247 -21.53 -0.38 -16.39
C TYR A 247 -20.38 -0.77 -17.31
N THR A 248 -20.25 -2.06 -17.63
CA THR A 248 -19.16 -2.58 -18.47
C THR A 248 -19.64 -3.77 -19.31
N PRO A 249 -20.61 -3.59 -20.23
CA PRO A 249 -21.19 -4.70 -20.99
C PRO A 249 -20.16 -5.52 -21.78
N SER A 250 -19.08 -4.89 -22.25
CA SER A 250 -17.99 -5.53 -22.99
C SER A 250 -17.20 -6.57 -22.16
N VAL A 251 -17.35 -6.57 -20.83
CA VAL A 251 -16.61 -7.45 -19.91
C VAL A 251 -17.46 -8.64 -19.46
N VAL A 252 -18.78 -8.59 -19.64
CA VAL A 252 -19.71 -9.63 -19.15
C VAL A 252 -19.31 -11.04 -19.58
N GLY A 253 -18.90 -11.22 -20.84
CA GLY A 253 -18.46 -12.51 -21.38
C GLY A 253 -17.14 -13.05 -20.82
N ARG A 254 -16.39 -12.22 -20.09
CA ARG A 254 -15.09 -12.60 -19.48
C ARG A 254 -15.24 -13.04 -18.02
N ILE A 255 -16.36 -12.71 -17.36
CA ILE A 255 -16.62 -13.07 -15.95
C ILE A 255 -17.15 -14.48 -15.89
N GLN A 256 -16.46 -15.36 -15.16
CA GLN A 256 -16.82 -16.76 -15.00
C GLN A 256 -16.77 -17.17 -13.53
N HIS A 257 -17.80 -17.91 -13.11
CA HIS A 257 -17.76 -18.57 -11.81
C HIS A 257 -16.85 -19.79 -11.88
N TYR A 258 -15.86 -19.83 -11.02
CA TYR A 258 -14.96 -20.97 -10.89
C TYR A 258 -15.58 -22.01 -9.94
N SER A 259 -15.75 -23.24 -10.43
CA SER A 259 -16.31 -24.38 -9.69
C SER A 259 -15.40 -25.61 -9.71
N GLY A 260 -14.09 -25.40 -9.96
CA GLY A 260 -13.12 -26.49 -9.94
C GLY A 260 -12.93 -27.08 -8.54
N GLU A 261 -12.47 -28.33 -8.47
CA GLU A 261 -12.18 -29.02 -7.19
C GLU A 261 -10.97 -28.43 -6.47
N ARG A 262 -9.98 -27.98 -7.23
CA ARG A 262 -8.77 -27.34 -6.69
C ARG A 262 -9.08 -25.88 -6.33
N PRO A 263 -8.64 -25.36 -5.16
CA PRO A 263 -8.82 -23.95 -4.83
C PRO A 263 -8.30 -23.02 -5.94
N LEU A 264 -9.03 -21.93 -6.22
CA LEU A 264 -8.71 -21.04 -7.34
C LEU A 264 -7.28 -20.51 -7.29
N PHE A 265 -6.79 -20.08 -6.13
CA PHE A 265 -5.45 -19.52 -5.97
C PHE A 265 -4.34 -20.55 -6.10
N ASP A 266 -4.62 -21.82 -5.81
CA ASP A 266 -3.66 -22.92 -6.04
C ASP A 266 -3.39 -23.17 -7.52
N THR A 267 -4.33 -22.83 -8.40
CA THR A 267 -4.16 -23.01 -9.86
C THR A 267 -3.02 -22.19 -10.46
N ALA A 268 -2.71 -21.06 -9.81
CA ALA A 268 -1.63 -20.15 -10.20
C ALA A 268 -0.56 -19.98 -9.11
N ASN A 269 -0.54 -20.87 -8.11
CA ASN A 269 0.40 -20.83 -6.97
C ASN A 269 0.49 -19.44 -6.31
N VAL A 270 -0.67 -18.76 -6.13
CA VAL A 270 -0.71 -17.38 -5.64
C VAL A 270 -0.20 -17.29 -4.21
N ASP A 271 -0.53 -18.25 -3.34
CA ASP A 271 -0.12 -18.23 -1.94
C ASP A 271 1.41 -18.40 -1.80
N ASP A 272 2.05 -19.21 -2.64
CA ASP A 272 3.51 -19.31 -2.72
C ASP A 272 4.14 -17.99 -3.20
N GLU A 273 3.51 -17.32 -4.17
CA GLU A 273 3.97 -16.00 -4.62
C GLU A 273 3.83 -14.93 -3.53
N ILE A 274 2.78 -14.99 -2.72
CA ILE A 274 2.63 -14.10 -1.55
C ILE A 274 3.79 -14.34 -0.57
N ALA A 275 4.08 -15.59 -0.23
CA ALA A 275 5.18 -15.94 0.67
C ALA A 275 6.54 -15.42 0.14
N ARG A 276 6.81 -15.61 -1.16
CA ARG A 276 8.01 -15.07 -1.82
C ARG A 276 8.03 -13.54 -1.82
N ALA A 277 6.88 -12.91 -2.04
CA ALA A 277 6.77 -11.44 -2.03
C ALA A 277 6.95 -10.82 -0.64
N LEU A 278 6.85 -11.58 0.44
CA LEU A 278 7.17 -11.14 1.79
C LEU A 278 8.65 -11.32 2.16
N SER A 279 9.41 -12.10 1.36
CA SER A 279 10.85 -12.29 1.58
C SER A 279 11.66 -11.09 1.09
N ARG A 280 12.79 -10.77 1.74
CA ARG A 280 13.74 -9.76 1.29
C ARG A 280 14.36 -10.11 -0.05
N ARG A 281 14.67 -11.39 -0.27
CA ARG A 281 15.38 -11.91 -1.43
C ARG A 281 14.42 -12.31 -2.54
N VAL A 282 14.77 -11.95 -3.76
CA VAL A 282 14.09 -12.34 -5.00
C VAL A 282 15.12 -12.95 -5.94
N ASP A 283 15.01 -14.24 -6.19
CA ASP A 283 15.92 -14.92 -7.11
C ASP A 283 15.56 -14.61 -8.56
N LEU A 284 16.58 -14.39 -9.38
CA LEU A 284 16.50 -14.20 -10.82
C LEU A 284 16.74 -15.54 -11.56
N LYS A 285 16.16 -15.68 -12.76
CA LYS A 285 16.32 -16.89 -13.56
C LYS A 285 17.76 -17.15 -13.97
N SER A 286 18.54 -16.08 -14.12
CA SER A 286 19.98 -16.15 -14.43
C SER A 286 20.83 -16.72 -13.28
N GLY A 287 20.29 -16.81 -12.06
CA GLY A 287 21.01 -17.19 -10.85
C GLY A 287 21.49 -16.01 -10.00
N GLY A 288 21.31 -14.78 -10.47
CA GLY A 288 21.41 -13.57 -9.68
C GLY A 288 20.23 -13.41 -8.72
N TYR A 289 20.22 -12.36 -7.92
CA TYR A 289 19.10 -12.07 -7.01
C TYR A 289 19.01 -10.58 -6.67
N LEU A 290 17.82 -10.17 -6.24
CA LEU A 290 17.57 -8.85 -5.67
C LEU A 290 17.45 -8.96 -4.16
N ILE A 291 17.91 -7.93 -3.45
CA ILE A 291 17.57 -7.69 -2.05
C ILE A 291 16.71 -6.43 -2.00
N ILE A 292 15.51 -6.57 -1.45
CA ILE A 292 14.54 -5.48 -1.33
C ILE A 292 14.34 -5.16 0.15
N ASP A 293 14.73 -3.96 0.56
CA ASP A 293 14.55 -3.44 1.90
C ASP A 293 13.62 -2.24 1.92
N GLN A 294 12.64 -2.29 2.79
CA GLN A 294 11.72 -1.18 3.02
C GLN A 294 12.03 -0.55 4.36
N THR A 295 12.50 0.70 4.35
CA THR A 295 12.70 1.52 5.54
C THR A 295 11.45 2.36 5.82
N GLU A 296 11.46 3.18 6.87
CA GLU A 296 10.37 4.10 7.18
C GLU A 296 10.10 5.11 6.04
N ALA A 297 11.15 5.63 5.40
CA ALA A 297 11.05 6.71 4.42
C ALA A 297 11.16 6.26 2.96
N LEU A 298 11.92 5.22 2.66
CA LEU A 298 12.25 4.81 1.31
C LEU A 298 12.38 3.29 1.17
N THR A 299 12.40 2.82 -0.08
CA THR A 299 12.69 1.44 -0.44
C THR A 299 14.03 1.39 -1.17
N THR A 300 14.88 0.44 -0.84
CA THR A 300 16.12 0.15 -1.57
C THR A 300 16.05 -1.21 -2.24
N VAL A 301 16.61 -1.31 -3.41
CA VAL A 301 16.77 -2.57 -4.17
C VAL A 301 18.22 -2.70 -4.59
N ASP A 302 18.88 -3.74 -4.10
CA ASP A 302 20.26 -4.09 -4.42
C ASP A 302 20.26 -5.31 -5.37
N VAL A 303 21.04 -5.25 -6.45
CA VAL A 303 21.14 -6.29 -7.48
C VAL A 303 22.44 -7.04 -7.35
N ASN A 304 22.36 -8.36 -7.26
CA ASN A 304 23.52 -9.24 -7.08
C ASN A 304 23.60 -10.30 -8.20
N THR A 305 24.83 -10.61 -8.67
CA THR A 305 25.08 -11.69 -9.65
C THR A 305 24.90 -13.09 -9.06
N GLY A 306 25.00 -13.22 -7.71
CA GLY A 306 24.96 -14.52 -7.06
C GLY A 306 26.10 -15.43 -7.50
N GLY A 307 25.78 -16.70 -7.70
CA GLY A 307 26.72 -17.71 -8.23
C GLY A 307 26.81 -17.75 -9.75
N PHE A 308 26.17 -16.82 -10.47
CA PHE A 308 26.18 -16.79 -11.92
C PHE A 308 27.54 -16.32 -12.44
N VAL A 309 28.39 -17.25 -12.73
CA VAL A 309 29.66 -17.07 -13.47
C VAL A 309 29.33 -17.31 -14.94
N GLY A 310 28.66 -16.35 -15.59
CA GLY A 310 28.26 -16.43 -16.98
C GLY A 310 29.46 -16.57 -17.91
N GLY A 311 29.20 -16.78 -19.18
CA GLY A 311 30.12 -17.11 -20.24
C GLY A 311 31.43 -16.30 -20.35
N ARG A 312 31.97 -16.23 -21.55
CA ARG A 312 33.33 -15.74 -21.82
C ARG A 312 33.65 -14.27 -21.46
N ASN A 313 32.63 -13.46 -21.12
CA ASN A 313 32.81 -12.06 -20.77
C ASN A 313 32.00 -11.72 -19.50
N PHE A 314 32.67 -11.17 -18.48
CA PHE A 314 32.09 -10.76 -17.20
C PHE A 314 31.10 -9.60 -17.38
N ASP A 315 31.41 -8.65 -18.26
CA ASP A 315 30.57 -7.49 -18.53
C ASP A 315 29.22 -7.88 -19.15
N ASP A 316 29.21 -8.84 -20.08
CA ASP A 316 27.98 -9.42 -20.65
C ASP A 316 27.10 -10.06 -19.59
N THR A 317 27.71 -10.67 -18.58
CA THR A 317 27.01 -11.29 -17.46
C THR A 317 26.32 -10.25 -16.61
N ILE A 318 27.04 -9.18 -16.23
CA ILE A 318 26.51 -8.03 -15.49
C ILE A 318 25.35 -7.40 -16.25
N PHE A 319 25.55 -7.11 -17.51
CA PHE A 319 24.55 -6.47 -18.36
C PHE A 319 23.25 -7.30 -18.44
N LYS A 320 23.35 -8.60 -18.68
CA LYS A 320 22.20 -9.50 -18.73
C LYS A 320 21.48 -9.60 -17.38
N THR A 321 22.24 -9.69 -16.28
CA THR A 321 21.67 -9.71 -14.93
C THR A 321 20.93 -8.41 -14.63
N ASN A 322 21.48 -7.26 -14.99
CA ASN A 322 20.84 -5.96 -14.79
C ASN A 322 19.58 -5.80 -15.65
N LEU A 323 19.56 -6.30 -16.88
CA LEU A 323 18.36 -6.30 -17.72
C LEU A 323 17.23 -7.16 -17.11
N GLU A 324 17.57 -8.35 -16.62
CA GLU A 324 16.61 -9.21 -15.92
C GLU A 324 16.12 -8.56 -14.62
N ALA A 325 17.06 -7.97 -13.86
CA ALA A 325 16.75 -7.24 -12.64
C ALA A 325 15.75 -6.08 -12.88
N ALA A 326 15.92 -5.32 -13.97
CA ALA A 326 15.02 -4.23 -14.32
C ALA A 326 13.56 -4.70 -14.49
N GLN A 327 13.36 -5.84 -15.15
CA GLN A 327 12.03 -6.46 -15.30
C GLN A 327 11.48 -6.98 -13.98
N ALA A 328 12.32 -7.67 -13.19
CA ALA A 328 11.94 -8.21 -11.88
C ALA A 328 11.59 -7.10 -10.89
N ILE A 329 12.36 -6.01 -10.85
CA ILE A 329 12.10 -4.83 -10.01
C ILE A 329 10.72 -4.24 -10.32
N ALA A 330 10.43 -3.99 -11.59
CA ALA A 330 9.14 -3.43 -12.00
C ALA A 330 7.97 -4.33 -11.56
N ARG A 331 8.11 -5.65 -11.67
CA ARG A 331 7.13 -6.62 -11.18
C ARG A 331 6.99 -6.57 -9.65
N GLN A 332 8.11 -6.57 -8.92
CA GLN A 332 8.11 -6.57 -7.45
C GLN A 332 7.51 -5.27 -6.87
N LEU A 333 7.76 -4.12 -7.49
CA LEU A 333 7.14 -2.85 -7.09
C LEU A 333 5.61 -2.90 -7.16
N ARG A 334 5.05 -3.54 -8.21
CA ARG A 334 3.60 -3.75 -8.35
C ARG A 334 3.07 -4.79 -7.38
N LEU A 335 3.68 -5.98 -7.35
CA LEU A 335 3.23 -7.11 -6.54
C LEU A 335 3.22 -6.77 -5.04
N ARG A 336 4.30 -6.16 -4.55
CA ARG A 336 4.45 -5.74 -3.14
C ARG A 336 3.80 -4.38 -2.85
N ASN A 337 3.29 -3.69 -3.86
CA ASN A 337 2.77 -2.31 -3.78
C ASN A 337 3.74 -1.35 -3.07
N LEU A 338 5.02 -1.39 -3.46
CA LEU A 338 6.04 -0.49 -2.92
C LEU A 338 5.86 0.91 -3.52
N GLY A 339 5.97 1.93 -2.68
CA GLY A 339 5.78 3.32 -3.12
C GLY A 339 6.54 4.31 -2.22
N GLY A 340 6.59 5.55 -2.66
CA GLY A 340 7.43 6.59 -2.08
C GLY A 340 8.72 6.74 -2.88
N ILE A 341 9.81 7.06 -2.24
CA ILE A 341 11.15 7.11 -2.84
C ILE A 341 11.67 5.68 -2.95
N VAL A 342 12.20 5.32 -4.12
CA VAL A 342 12.81 4.02 -4.38
C VAL A 342 14.20 4.26 -4.98
N ILE A 343 15.20 3.62 -4.40
CA ILE A 343 16.59 3.66 -4.84
C ILE A 343 16.98 2.27 -5.36
N LEU A 344 17.49 2.22 -6.58
CA LEU A 344 17.92 1.00 -7.23
C LEU A 344 19.43 1.01 -7.40
N ASP A 345 20.08 -0.01 -6.87
CA ASP A 345 21.50 -0.24 -6.96
C ASP A 345 21.77 -1.39 -7.94
N PHE A 346 21.99 -1.03 -9.20
CA PHE A 346 22.36 -1.99 -10.24
C PHE A 346 23.84 -2.33 -10.13
N ILE A 347 24.21 -3.52 -10.55
CA ILE A 347 25.62 -3.92 -10.62
C ILE A 347 26.35 -2.93 -11.53
N ASP A 348 27.53 -2.47 -11.11
CA ASP A 348 28.31 -1.49 -11.83
C ASP A 348 28.54 -1.88 -13.30
N MET A 349 28.31 -0.94 -14.20
CA MET A 349 28.53 -1.08 -15.64
C MET A 349 29.50 0.00 -16.10
N GLU A 350 30.55 -0.38 -16.79
CA GLU A 350 31.54 0.58 -17.33
C GLU A 350 30.98 1.31 -18.56
N GLU A 351 30.31 0.57 -19.45
CA GLU A 351 29.81 1.08 -20.71
C GLU A 351 28.53 1.93 -20.52
N GLN A 352 28.55 3.14 -21.05
CA GLN A 352 27.39 4.05 -21.00
C GLN A 352 26.17 3.48 -21.76
N GLU A 353 26.40 2.80 -22.88
CA GLU A 353 25.34 2.15 -23.68
C GLU A 353 24.59 1.08 -22.88
N HIS A 354 25.31 0.31 -22.04
CA HIS A 354 24.68 -0.66 -21.15
C HIS A 354 23.78 0.02 -20.10
N ARG A 355 24.24 1.10 -19.50
CA ARG A 355 23.44 1.88 -18.52
C ARG A 355 22.17 2.43 -19.15
N GLU A 356 22.26 3.00 -20.35
CA GLU A 356 21.11 3.55 -21.07
C GLU A 356 20.11 2.46 -21.46
N THR A 357 20.60 1.30 -21.90
CA THR A 357 19.77 0.15 -22.27
C THR A 357 19.03 -0.41 -21.05
N VAL A 358 19.70 -0.58 -19.90
CA VAL A 358 19.08 -1.05 -18.66
C VAL A 358 18.02 -0.04 -18.17
N LEU A 359 18.32 1.25 -18.24
CA LEU A 359 17.36 2.29 -17.88
C LEU A 359 16.12 2.32 -18.79
N ALA A 360 16.34 2.11 -20.10
CA ALA A 360 15.24 2.02 -21.06
C ALA A 360 14.36 0.78 -20.82
N GLU A 361 14.96 -0.37 -20.54
CA GLU A 361 14.22 -1.59 -20.19
C GLU A 361 13.45 -1.43 -18.88
N LEU A 362 14.04 -0.80 -17.86
CA LEU A 362 13.34 -0.48 -16.62
C LEU A 362 12.12 0.41 -16.88
N LYS A 363 12.27 1.50 -17.62
CA LYS A 363 11.16 2.40 -17.98
C LYS A 363 10.07 1.67 -18.76
N LYS A 364 10.45 0.81 -19.70
CA LYS A 364 9.53 -0.02 -20.48
C LYS A 364 8.77 -1.03 -19.58
N ALA A 365 9.44 -1.69 -18.64
CA ALA A 365 8.79 -2.60 -17.70
C ALA A 365 7.83 -1.87 -16.75
N LEU A 366 8.22 -0.67 -16.29
CA LEU A 366 7.41 0.19 -15.43
C LEU A 366 6.19 0.79 -16.15
N SER A 367 6.21 0.97 -17.47
CA SER A 367 5.06 1.53 -18.21
C SER A 367 3.79 0.70 -18.11
N ARG A 368 3.90 -0.58 -17.73
CA ARG A 368 2.77 -1.47 -17.44
C ARG A 368 2.08 -1.16 -16.10
N ASP A 369 2.71 -0.37 -15.24
CA ASP A 369 2.14 0.01 -13.95
C ASP A 369 1.23 1.22 -14.10
N ARG A 370 0.00 1.10 -13.62
CA ARG A 370 -1.00 2.18 -13.65
C ARG A 370 -0.72 3.32 -12.67
N THR A 371 0.22 3.10 -11.74
CA THR A 371 0.57 4.09 -10.72
C THR A 371 1.49 5.16 -11.31
N ARG A 372 1.27 6.42 -10.90
CA ARG A 372 2.15 7.52 -11.31
C ARG A 372 3.54 7.34 -10.71
N MET A 373 4.57 7.43 -11.54
CA MET A 373 5.96 7.38 -11.11
C MET A 373 6.83 8.32 -11.95
N THR A 374 7.97 8.66 -11.38
CA THR A 374 9.02 9.42 -12.05
C THR A 374 10.31 8.65 -11.88
N VAL A 375 11.02 8.42 -12.98
CA VAL A 375 12.30 7.70 -13.00
C VAL A 375 13.37 8.67 -13.48
N ASN A 376 14.34 8.97 -12.62
CA ASN A 376 15.52 9.73 -12.96
C ASN A 376 16.54 8.81 -13.66
N GLY A 377 17.60 9.38 -14.22
CA GLY A 377 18.71 8.61 -14.77
C GLY A 377 19.65 8.07 -13.68
N PHE A 378 20.77 7.48 -14.10
CA PHE A 378 21.82 7.10 -13.18
C PHE A 378 22.44 8.34 -12.52
N THR A 379 22.62 8.28 -11.21
CA THR A 379 23.35 9.31 -10.45
C THR A 379 24.86 9.17 -10.64
N GLN A 380 25.63 10.11 -10.10
CA GLN A 380 27.09 10.01 -10.09
C GLN A 380 27.61 8.81 -9.29
N LEU A 381 26.80 8.29 -8.36
CA LEU A 381 27.11 7.09 -7.59
C LEU A 381 26.68 5.79 -8.26
N GLY A 382 26.17 5.82 -9.49
CA GLY A 382 25.69 4.63 -10.20
C GLY A 382 24.29 4.15 -9.80
N LEU A 383 23.57 4.90 -8.93
CA LEU A 383 22.24 4.55 -8.47
C LEU A 383 21.16 5.09 -9.41
N VAL A 384 20.02 4.39 -9.52
CA VAL A 384 18.84 4.91 -10.19
C VAL A 384 17.82 5.34 -9.14
N GLU A 385 17.41 6.60 -9.20
CA GLU A 385 16.40 7.18 -8.31
C GLU A 385 15.04 7.20 -8.99
N MET A 386 14.01 6.78 -8.26
CA MET A 386 12.66 6.90 -8.73
C MET A 386 11.67 7.19 -7.61
N THR A 387 10.50 7.71 -7.98
CA THR A 387 9.38 7.85 -7.08
C THR A 387 8.17 7.12 -7.64
N ARG A 388 7.42 6.43 -6.78
CA ARG A 388 6.14 5.80 -7.12
C ARG A 388 5.08 6.27 -6.13
N LYS A 389 3.96 6.78 -6.61
CA LYS A 389 2.87 7.27 -5.74
C LYS A 389 2.38 6.14 -4.85
N ARG A 390 2.32 6.36 -3.52
CA ARG A 390 1.67 5.43 -2.60
C ARG A 390 0.16 5.51 -2.80
N THR A 391 -0.46 4.41 -3.20
CA THR A 391 -1.92 4.30 -3.43
C THR A 391 -2.62 3.58 -2.28
N ARG A 392 -1.91 2.64 -1.63
CA ARG A 392 -2.33 1.84 -0.47
C ARG A 392 -1.09 1.37 0.28
N ASP A 393 -1.26 0.73 1.42
CA ASP A 393 -0.16 0.14 2.18
C ASP A 393 0.54 -0.97 1.39
N SER A 394 1.84 -1.16 1.62
CA SER A 394 2.59 -2.25 1.01
C SER A 394 2.07 -3.60 1.51
N LEU A 395 2.31 -4.67 0.72
CA LEU A 395 1.88 -6.03 1.06
C LEU A 395 2.40 -6.45 2.45
N ALA A 396 3.65 -6.12 2.77
CA ALA A 396 4.23 -6.41 4.08
C ALA A 396 3.49 -5.69 5.22
N HIS A 397 3.12 -4.39 5.05
CA HIS A 397 2.36 -3.66 6.07
C HIS A 397 0.93 -4.20 6.26
N GLN A 398 0.34 -4.81 5.21
CA GLN A 398 -0.99 -5.39 5.30
C GLN A 398 -1.01 -6.78 5.94
N LEU A 399 0.06 -7.57 5.75
CA LEU A 399 0.09 -8.98 6.13
C LEU A 399 1.02 -9.30 7.29
N CYS A 400 1.97 -8.42 7.63
CA CYS A 400 2.98 -8.64 8.66
C CYS A 400 2.92 -7.57 9.75
N GLU A 401 3.47 -7.91 10.91
CA GLU A 401 3.73 -7.02 12.02
C GLU A 401 5.25 -6.96 12.33
N PRO A 402 5.73 -5.95 13.06
CA PRO A 402 7.12 -5.90 13.49
C PRO A 402 7.53 -7.16 14.27
N CYS A 403 8.69 -7.72 13.95
CA CYS A 403 9.19 -8.91 14.63
C CYS A 403 9.38 -8.63 16.13
N PRO A 404 8.71 -9.36 17.05
CA PRO A 404 8.81 -9.12 18.48
C PRO A 404 10.22 -9.45 19.03
N MET A 405 10.94 -10.39 18.41
CA MET A 405 12.28 -10.80 18.87
C MET A 405 13.32 -9.69 18.74
N CYS A 406 13.31 -8.95 17.61
CA CYS A 406 14.27 -7.89 17.36
C CYS A 406 13.65 -6.49 17.37
N ALA A 407 12.37 -6.35 17.69
CA ALA A 407 11.63 -5.08 17.59
C ALA A 407 11.86 -4.36 16.24
N ALA A 408 11.80 -5.11 15.16
CA ALA A 408 12.05 -4.68 13.77
C ALA A 408 13.49 -4.22 13.46
N ARG A 409 14.47 -4.44 14.32
CA ARG A 409 15.88 -4.10 14.06
C ARG A 409 16.54 -4.97 12.97
N GLY A 410 15.99 -6.16 12.69
CA GLY A 410 16.53 -7.12 11.72
C GLY A 410 17.67 -7.99 12.25
N ASN A 411 18.20 -7.72 13.45
CA ASN A 411 19.22 -8.49 14.14
C ASN A 411 18.99 -8.48 15.65
N VAL A 412 19.57 -9.47 16.32
CA VAL A 412 19.60 -9.59 17.79
C VAL A 412 21.05 -9.64 18.27
N ARG A 413 21.30 -9.24 19.52
CA ARG A 413 22.63 -9.37 20.14
C ARG A 413 23.00 -10.84 20.24
N THR A 414 24.26 -11.18 19.99
CA THR A 414 24.73 -12.55 20.12
C THR A 414 24.65 -13.03 21.58
N PRO A 415 24.46 -14.33 21.85
CA PRO A 415 24.47 -14.86 23.24
C PRO A 415 25.71 -14.43 24.00
N ARG A 416 26.89 -14.41 23.36
CA ARG A 416 28.14 -13.94 23.98
C ARG A 416 28.08 -12.47 24.40
N THR A 417 27.47 -11.60 23.59
CA THR A 417 27.28 -10.20 23.95
C THR A 417 26.41 -10.08 25.20
N VAL A 418 25.33 -10.86 25.26
CA VAL A 418 24.44 -10.89 26.41
C VAL A 418 25.13 -11.43 27.65
N CYS A 419 25.95 -12.49 27.55
CA CYS A 419 26.78 -12.98 28.66
C CYS A 419 27.64 -11.86 29.24
N TYR A 420 28.34 -11.12 28.41
CA TYR A 420 29.19 -10.02 28.90
C TYR A 420 28.39 -8.83 29.44
N GLU A 421 27.17 -8.61 28.99
CA GLU A 421 26.26 -7.61 29.60
C GLU A 421 25.86 -8.06 31.02
N ILE A 422 25.49 -9.31 31.19
CA ILE A 422 25.17 -9.90 32.50
C ILE A 422 26.37 -9.81 33.46
N LEU A 423 27.58 -10.18 33.01
CA LEU A 423 28.78 -10.06 33.84
C LEU A 423 29.04 -8.63 34.30
N ARG A 424 28.89 -7.64 33.41
CA ARG A 424 29.02 -6.21 33.74
C ARG A 424 27.94 -5.73 34.70
N GLU A 425 26.72 -6.23 34.55
CA GLU A 425 25.60 -5.87 35.42
C GLU A 425 25.80 -6.40 36.82
N ILE A 426 26.21 -7.67 36.95
CA ILE A 426 26.56 -8.27 38.27
C ILE A 426 27.65 -7.45 38.96
N LEU A 427 28.69 -6.99 38.23
CA LEU A 427 29.73 -6.13 38.78
C LEU A 427 29.19 -4.78 39.29
N ARG A 428 28.20 -4.23 38.60
CA ARG A 428 27.54 -2.98 38.97
C ARG A 428 26.68 -3.16 40.22
N GLU A 429 25.86 -4.19 40.22
CA GLU A 429 24.99 -4.53 41.35
C GLU A 429 25.80 -4.87 42.62
N ALA A 430 26.90 -5.59 42.47
CA ALA A 430 27.77 -5.97 43.57
C ALA A 430 28.45 -4.75 44.26
N ARG A 431 28.59 -3.61 43.55
CA ARG A 431 29.11 -2.36 44.16
C ARG A 431 28.04 -1.60 44.94
N GLN A 432 26.78 -1.78 44.60
CA GLN A 432 25.65 -1.05 45.20
C GLN A 432 24.98 -1.84 46.31
N PHE A 433 24.91 -3.17 46.14
CA PHE A 433 24.19 -4.08 47.03
C PHE A 433 25.12 -5.17 47.53
N ASN A 434 24.74 -5.79 48.66
CA ASN A 434 25.51 -6.88 49.28
C ASN A 434 24.61 -8.14 49.45
N PRO A 435 24.14 -8.75 48.34
CA PRO A 435 23.32 -9.95 48.40
C PRO A 435 24.17 -11.16 48.86
N LYS A 436 23.49 -12.28 49.22
CA LYS A 436 24.15 -13.55 49.49
C LYS A 436 24.51 -14.26 48.19
N GLU A 437 23.66 -14.11 47.17
CA GLU A 437 23.78 -14.78 45.90
C GLU A 437 23.20 -13.90 44.78
N PHE A 438 23.80 -13.98 43.60
CA PHE A 438 23.23 -13.42 42.35
C PHE A 438 22.61 -14.57 41.55
N ARG A 439 21.31 -14.52 41.32
CA ARG A 439 20.62 -15.50 40.46
C ARG A 439 20.30 -14.84 39.15
N VAL A 440 20.84 -15.40 38.07
CA VAL A 440 20.64 -14.89 36.68
C VAL A 440 19.59 -15.77 36.00
N LEU A 441 18.51 -15.15 35.55
CA LEU A 441 17.55 -15.78 34.65
C LEU A 441 17.88 -15.29 33.23
N ALA A 442 18.02 -16.24 32.30
CA ALA A 442 18.31 -15.90 30.88
C ALA A 442 17.75 -16.99 29.96
N SER A 443 17.80 -16.73 28.64
CA SER A 443 17.42 -17.73 27.64
C SER A 443 18.35 -18.94 27.67
N GLN A 444 17.84 -20.08 27.15
CA GLN A 444 18.60 -21.35 27.13
C GLN A 444 19.98 -21.17 26.46
N GLU A 445 20.03 -20.45 25.29
CA GLU A 445 21.28 -20.26 24.52
C GLU A 445 22.34 -19.47 25.30
N VAL A 446 21.92 -18.52 26.11
CA VAL A 446 22.81 -17.69 26.94
C VAL A 446 23.34 -18.53 28.13
N VAL A 447 22.46 -19.33 28.77
CA VAL A 447 22.86 -20.20 29.87
C VAL A 447 23.80 -21.30 29.40
N ASP A 448 23.52 -21.92 28.25
CA ASP A 448 24.41 -22.96 27.67
C ASP A 448 25.78 -22.38 27.35
N LEU A 449 25.85 -21.19 26.77
CA LEU A 449 27.12 -20.50 26.47
C LEU A 449 27.91 -20.20 27.74
N PHE A 450 27.25 -19.82 28.85
CA PHE A 450 27.91 -19.62 30.13
C PHE A 450 28.49 -20.93 30.70
N LEU A 451 27.79 -22.02 30.52
CA LEU A 451 28.23 -23.32 31.07
C LEU A 451 29.35 -23.94 30.23
N GLU A 452 29.34 -23.72 28.91
CA GLU A 452 30.28 -24.34 27.99
C GLU A 452 31.53 -23.48 27.78
N GLU A 453 31.37 -22.29 27.22
CA GLU A 453 32.50 -21.46 26.73
C GLU A 453 32.94 -20.39 27.74
N GLU A 454 32.00 -19.76 28.44
CA GLU A 454 32.25 -18.61 29.32
C GLU A 454 32.29 -18.99 30.83
N SER A 455 32.36 -20.30 31.14
CA SER A 455 32.37 -20.81 32.51
C SER A 455 33.52 -20.26 33.35
N GLN A 456 34.70 -20.07 32.76
CA GLN A 456 35.85 -19.51 33.45
C GLN A 456 35.63 -18.04 33.84
N HIS A 457 35.03 -17.25 32.95
CA HIS A 457 34.71 -15.84 33.22
C HIS A 457 33.68 -15.69 34.33
N LEU A 458 32.68 -16.57 34.32
CA LEU A 458 31.66 -16.62 35.37
C LEU A 458 32.28 -16.97 36.74
N ALA A 459 33.15 -17.98 36.79
CA ALA A 459 33.85 -18.36 38.00
C ALA A 459 34.78 -17.24 38.53
N MET A 460 35.59 -16.64 37.62
CA MET A 460 36.45 -15.50 37.98
C MET A 460 35.63 -14.34 38.54
N LEU A 461 34.44 -14.07 37.98
CA LEU A 461 33.60 -13.03 38.52
C LEU A 461 33.04 -13.37 39.88
N GLY A 462 32.61 -14.62 40.11
CA GLY A 462 32.15 -15.12 41.41
C GLY A 462 33.25 -14.94 42.49
N ASP A 463 34.47 -15.33 42.19
CA ASP A 463 35.64 -15.15 43.07
C ASP A 463 35.94 -13.66 43.33
N PHE A 464 35.90 -12.84 42.31
CA PHE A 464 36.15 -11.40 42.42
C PHE A 464 35.13 -10.68 43.29
N VAL A 465 33.84 -11.01 43.11
CA VAL A 465 32.72 -10.41 43.85
C VAL A 465 32.58 -11.05 45.25
N GLY A 466 33.18 -12.25 45.46
CA GLY A 466 33.02 -13.05 46.70
C GLY A 466 31.60 -13.54 46.97
N LYS A 467 30.82 -13.76 45.93
CA LYS A 467 29.42 -14.15 45.96
C LYS A 467 29.13 -15.30 45.00
N ARG A 468 28.17 -16.14 45.37
CA ARG A 468 27.68 -17.19 44.48
C ARG A 468 26.90 -16.59 43.33
N ILE A 469 27.13 -17.07 42.11
CA ILE A 469 26.35 -16.75 40.93
C ILE A 469 25.70 -18.06 40.46
N SER A 470 24.39 -18.09 40.40
CA SER A 470 23.61 -19.22 39.84
C SER A 470 22.92 -18.82 38.57
N LEU A 471 22.81 -19.75 37.63
CA LEU A 471 22.15 -19.57 36.33
C LEU A 471 20.87 -20.39 36.33
N GLU A 472 19.83 -19.80 35.80
CA GLU A 472 18.50 -20.43 35.68
C GLU A 472 17.93 -20.10 34.29
N VAL A 473 17.39 -21.10 33.60
CA VAL A 473 16.80 -20.93 32.28
C VAL A 473 15.36 -20.46 32.44
N GLU A 474 15.03 -19.33 31.78
CA GLU A 474 13.65 -18.88 31.64
C GLU A 474 13.21 -19.05 30.18
N GLY A 475 12.39 -20.07 29.93
CA GLY A 475 11.98 -20.46 28.57
C GLY A 475 11.11 -19.45 27.84
N ALA A 476 10.55 -18.46 28.55
CA ALA A 476 9.78 -17.37 27.95
C ALA A 476 10.65 -16.21 27.48
N TYR A 477 11.93 -16.18 27.87
CA TYR A 477 12.82 -15.08 27.50
C TYR A 477 13.33 -15.20 26.08
N SER A 478 13.36 -14.06 25.39
CA SER A 478 14.12 -13.92 24.14
C SER A 478 15.62 -13.95 24.42
N GLN A 479 16.43 -14.19 23.39
CA GLN A 479 17.90 -14.24 23.50
C GLN A 479 18.52 -13.02 24.20
N GLU A 480 17.89 -11.84 24.11
CA GLU A 480 18.40 -10.59 24.68
C GLU A 480 17.85 -10.28 26.08
N GLN A 481 16.87 -11.05 26.55
CA GLN A 481 16.26 -10.83 27.85
C GLN A 481 17.00 -11.61 28.95
N TYR A 482 17.27 -10.91 30.05
CA TYR A 482 17.78 -11.51 31.28
C TYR A 482 17.36 -10.67 32.48
N ASP A 483 17.29 -11.31 33.63
CA ASP A 483 17.10 -10.68 34.93
C ASP A 483 18.16 -11.16 35.93
N ILE A 484 18.57 -10.26 36.83
CA ILE A 484 19.49 -10.57 37.92
C ILE A 484 18.74 -10.38 39.25
N ILE A 485 18.50 -11.48 39.93
CA ILE A 485 17.80 -11.49 41.22
C ILE A 485 18.85 -11.46 42.31
N LEU A 486 18.74 -10.50 43.21
CA LEU A 486 19.57 -10.38 44.41
C LEU A 486 18.93 -11.21 45.56
N VAL A 487 19.59 -12.27 45.98
CA VAL A 487 19.09 -13.22 47.03
C VAL A 487 19.78 -13.03 48.33
#